data_b05a6603e3adc4358e7b5c361f3349d6
#
_entry.id   b05a6603e3adc4358e7b5c361f3349d6
#
_cell.length_a   1.000
_cell.length_b   1.000
_cell.length_c   1.000
_cell.angle_alpha   90.00
_cell.angle_beta   90.00
_cell.angle_gamma   90.00
#
_symmetry.space_group_name_H-M   'P 1'
#
loop_
_entity.id
_entity.type
_entity.pdbx_description
1 polymer ?
#
loop_
_entity_poly.entity_id
_entity_poly.type
_entity_poly.pdbx_seq_one_letter_code
_entity_poly.pdbx_strand_id
1 'polypeptide(L)'
;MIRPTIFVVALGSQTAAAVAVAQTTPTPAPAPAQAAPATAKSGLTLEKFEARREKAFMQADTDNDGKVSLAEWTAFQTARKAKGDPAKSFARIDANKDGFVDKGELDAFLAKRFAKLDKNGDGVLGADERPGHKTAPNQEQ
;
A
#
# COMPACT_ATOMS: atom_id res chain seq x y z
N MET A 1 25.67 43.31 -25.00
CA MET A 1 27.01 43.53 -24.42
C MET A 1 27.29 42.37 -23.49
N ILE A 2 28.07 41.43 -23.97
CA ILE A 2 28.36 40.15 -23.28
C ILE A 2 29.80 40.27 -22.75
N ARG A 3 30.00 40.08 -21.46
CA ARG A 3 31.34 40.01 -20.87
C ARG A 3 31.62 38.59 -20.41
N PRO A 4 32.65 37.91 -20.91
CA PRO A 4 33.09 36.65 -20.39
C PRO A 4 34.08 36.87 -19.23
N THR A 5 33.85 36.24 -18.11
CA THR A 5 34.79 36.20 -16.99
C THR A 5 35.59 34.89 -17.10
N ILE A 6 36.87 35.07 -17.35
CA ILE A 6 37.85 33.98 -17.40
C ILE A 6 38.28 33.68 -15.96
N PHE A 7 38.13 32.44 -15.47
CA PHE A 7 38.71 31.99 -14.23
C PHE A 7 39.95 31.14 -14.52
N VAL A 8 41.06 31.64 -14.01
CA VAL A 8 42.40 31.04 -14.08
C VAL A 8 42.49 29.85 -13.12
N VAL A 9 42.91 28.73 -13.69
CA VAL A 9 43.20 27.50 -12.93
C VAL A 9 44.61 27.63 -12.34
N ALA A 10 44.75 27.59 -11.04
CA ALA A 10 46.00 27.43 -10.31
C ALA A 10 46.24 25.95 -10.03
N LEU A 11 47.32 25.46 -10.64
CA LEU A 11 47.86 24.11 -10.49
C LEU A 11 48.69 24.06 -9.18
N GLY A 12 48.17 23.38 -8.15
CA GLY A 12 48.88 23.12 -6.91
C GLY A 12 49.21 21.64 -6.79
N SER A 13 50.48 21.31 -7.03
CA SER A 13 51.01 20.00 -6.74
C SER A 13 51.19 19.79 -5.23
N GLN A 14 50.55 18.80 -4.66
CA GLN A 14 50.88 18.31 -3.32
C GLN A 14 51.14 16.81 -3.33
N THR A 15 52.32 16.51 -2.83
CA THR A 15 52.96 15.21 -2.72
C THR A 15 52.25 14.27 -1.78
N ALA A 16 52.21 13.03 -2.19
CA ALA A 16 51.67 11.87 -1.49
C ALA A 16 52.33 11.60 -0.12
N ALA A 17 51.52 11.38 0.89
CA ALA A 17 51.86 10.56 2.01
C ALA A 17 50.83 9.41 2.08
N ALA A 18 51.26 8.23 1.72
CA ALA A 18 50.48 7.01 1.83
C ALA A 18 50.39 6.61 3.31
N VAL A 19 49.23 6.85 3.91
CA VAL A 19 48.88 6.20 5.18
C VAL A 19 47.97 5.00 4.82
N ALA A 20 48.55 3.81 4.99
CA ALA A 20 47.77 2.58 4.88
C ALA A 20 46.85 2.48 6.10
N VAL A 21 45.62 2.91 5.92
CA VAL A 21 44.53 2.62 6.86
C VAL A 21 44.01 1.23 6.50
N ALA A 22 44.25 0.28 7.38
CA ALA A 22 43.64 -1.03 7.31
C ALA A 22 42.12 -0.87 7.29
N GLN A 23 41.52 -1.09 6.13
CA GLN A 23 40.08 -1.17 5.99
C GLN A 23 39.65 -2.47 6.67
N THR A 24 39.17 -2.35 7.90
CA THR A 24 38.32 -3.38 8.49
C THR A 24 37.02 -3.38 7.71
N THR A 25 36.86 -4.33 6.81
CA THR A 25 35.61 -4.60 6.14
C THR A 25 34.54 -4.84 7.22
N PRO A 26 33.49 -4.04 7.32
CA PRO A 26 32.36 -4.40 8.16
C PRO A 26 31.79 -5.70 7.61
N THR A 27 31.81 -6.74 8.41
CA THR A 27 31.02 -7.96 8.17
C THR A 27 29.58 -7.53 7.84
N PRO A 28 29.02 -7.91 6.68
CA PRO A 28 27.64 -7.62 6.40
C PRO A 28 26.80 -8.26 7.51
N ALA A 29 26.03 -7.43 8.22
CA ALA A 29 25.01 -7.91 9.14
C ALA A 29 24.15 -8.93 8.40
N PRO A 30 23.77 -10.06 9.02
CA PRO A 30 22.89 -11.01 8.38
C PRO A 30 21.62 -10.27 7.98
N ALA A 31 21.33 -10.26 6.69
CA ALA A 31 20.05 -9.79 6.17
C ALA A 31 18.94 -10.45 7.00
N PRO A 32 17.88 -9.71 7.37
CA PRO A 32 16.75 -10.32 8.04
C PRO A 32 16.31 -11.50 7.17
N ALA A 33 16.35 -12.68 7.76
CA ALA A 33 15.93 -13.90 7.11
C ALA A 33 14.57 -13.64 6.50
N GLN A 34 14.50 -13.60 5.16
CA GLN A 34 13.24 -13.67 4.45
C GLN A 34 12.58 -14.93 4.97
N ALA A 35 11.54 -14.76 5.76
CA ALA A 35 10.71 -15.86 6.19
C ALA A 35 10.36 -16.65 4.93
N ALA A 36 10.79 -17.90 4.90
CA ALA A 36 10.44 -18.82 3.83
C ALA A 36 8.93 -18.72 3.56
N PRO A 37 8.47 -18.80 2.32
CA PRO A 37 7.05 -18.76 2.04
C PRO A 37 6.40 -19.90 2.82
N ALA A 38 5.73 -19.55 3.91
CA ALA A 38 4.86 -20.47 4.61
C ALA A 38 3.95 -21.06 3.53
N THR A 39 3.92 -22.38 3.45
CA THR A 39 3.04 -23.19 2.61
C THR A 39 1.77 -22.41 2.29
N ALA A 40 1.58 -22.06 1.00
CA ALA A 40 0.52 -21.17 0.58
C ALA A 40 -0.83 -21.75 1.01
N LYS A 41 -1.30 -21.35 2.18
CA LYS A 41 -2.64 -21.65 2.64
C LYS A 41 -3.59 -21.11 1.58
N SER A 42 -4.51 -21.95 1.11
CA SER A 42 -5.47 -21.57 0.08
C SER A 42 -6.44 -20.54 0.63
N GLY A 43 -6.12 -19.26 0.46
CA GLY A 43 -6.92 -18.17 1.01
C GLY A 43 -6.65 -16.85 0.28
N LEU A 44 -7.28 -15.80 0.73
CA LEU A 44 -7.13 -14.46 0.19
C LEU A 44 -6.10 -13.69 1.03
N THR A 45 -4.91 -13.50 0.51
CA THR A 45 -3.87 -12.66 1.16
C THR A 45 -4.26 -11.19 1.18
N LEU A 46 -3.65 -10.41 2.07
CA LEU A 46 -3.87 -8.95 2.14
C LEU A 46 -3.67 -8.28 0.77
N GLU A 47 -2.58 -8.55 0.09
CA GLU A 47 -2.28 -8.02 -1.24
C GLU A 47 -3.40 -8.28 -2.26
N LYS A 48 -3.88 -9.52 -2.34
CA LYS A 48 -4.98 -9.88 -3.24
C LYS A 48 -6.32 -9.25 -2.81
N PHE A 49 -6.50 -9.08 -1.50
CA PHE A 49 -7.68 -8.42 -0.96
C PHE A 49 -7.68 -6.93 -1.34
N GLU A 50 -6.56 -6.25 -1.16
CA GLU A 50 -6.37 -4.84 -1.52
C GLU A 50 -6.54 -4.64 -3.03
N ALA A 51 -5.80 -5.36 -3.87
CA ALA A 51 -5.87 -5.24 -5.32
C ALA A 51 -7.29 -5.40 -5.88
N ARG A 52 -8.08 -6.34 -5.35
CA ARG A 52 -9.48 -6.51 -5.76
C ARG A 52 -10.36 -5.34 -5.35
N ARG A 53 -10.15 -4.80 -4.16
CA ARG A 53 -10.93 -3.70 -3.61
C ARG A 53 -10.54 -2.38 -4.24
N GLU A 54 -9.26 -2.14 -4.43
CA GLU A 54 -8.73 -0.99 -5.15
C GLU A 54 -9.31 -0.93 -6.57
N LYS A 55 -9.20 -2.01 -7.34
CA LYS A 55 -9.79 -2.08 -8.68
C LYS A 55 -11.29 -1.77 -8.69
N ALA A 56 -12.03 -2.24 -7.69
CA ALA A 56 -13.46 -1.97 -7.62
C ALA A 56 -13.77 -0.54 -7.17
N PHE A 57 -12.90 0.06 -6.35
CA PHE A 57 -13.02 1.43 -5.86
C PHE A 57 -12.69 2.43 -6.95
N MET A 58 -11.59 2.21 -7.69
CA MET A 58 -11.15 3.06 -8.79
C MET A 58 -12.12 3.07 -9.99
N GLN A 59 -13.14 2.21 -10.00
CA GLN A 59 -14.25 2.35 -10.95
C GLN A 59 -15.14 3.58 -10.68
N ALA A 60 -15.00 4.18 -9.51
CA ALA A 60 -15.69 5.42 -9.18
C ALA A 60 -14.93 6.66 -9.66
N ASP A 61 -13.61 6.55 -9.85
CA ASP A 61 -12.76 7.59 -10.43
C ASP A 61 -13.15 7.77 -11.91
N THR A 62 -13.92 8.81 -12.20
CA THR A 62 -14.48 9.06 -13.52
C THR A 62 -13.63 10.03 -14.36
N ASP A 63 -12.86 10.87 -13.71
CA ASP A 63 -11.95 11.82 -14.36
C ASP A 63 -10.51 11.30 -14.48
N ASN A 64 -10.23 10.13 -13.88
CA ASN A 64 -8.93 9.44 -13.88
C ASN A 64 -7.79 10.28 -13.29
N ASP A 65 -8.09 11.04 -12.24
CA ASP A 65 -7.08 11.81 -11.51
C ASP A 65 -6.31 10.97 -10.46
N GLY A 66 -6.70 9.70 -10.30
CA GLY A 66 -6.09 8.74 -9.37
C GLY A 66 -6.64 8.83 -7.95
N LYS A 67 -7.70 9.59 -7.74
CA LYS A 67 -8.41 9.76 -6.48
C LYS A 67 -9.90 9.58 -6.72
N VAL A 68 -10.65 9.45 -5.66
CA VAL A 68 -12.13 9.39 -5.74
C VAL A 68 -12.69 10.47 -4.83
N SER A 69 -13.42 11.41 -5.41
CA SER A 69 -14.14 12.45 -4.67
C SER A 69 -15.43 11.90 -4.04
N LEU A 70 -15.98 12.62 -3.06
CA LEU A 70 -17.29 12.26 -2.47
C LEU A 70 -18.40 12.27 -3.53
N ALA A 71 -18.34 13.16 -4.51
CA ALA A 71 -19.35 13.25 -5.57
C ALA A 71 -19.32 12.00 -6.46
N GLU A 72 -18.14 11.59 -6.91
CA GLU A 72 -17.94 10.38 -7.70
C GLU A 72 -18.35 9.12 -6.93
N TRP A 73 -17.94 9.03 -5.67
CA TRP A 73 -18.34 7.94 -4.81
C TRP A 73 -19.85 7.83 -4.65
N THR A 74 -20.51 8.96 -4.46
CA THR A 74 -21.98 9.02 -4.34
C THR A 74 -22.66 8.59 -5.63
N ALA A 75 -22.21 9.09 -6.78
CA ALA A 75 -22.72 8.70 -8.09
C ALA A 75 -22.55 7.19 -8.33
N PHE A 76 -21.36 6.67 -8.04
CA PHE A 76 -21.02 5.26 -8.18
C PHE A 76 -21.90 4.35 -7.30
N GLN A 77 -22.07 4.71 -6.03
CA GLN A 77 -22.92 3.96 -5.10
C GLN A 77 -24.38 3.97 -5.54
N THR A 78 -24.87 5.11 -6.02
CA THR A 78 -26.25 5.27 -6.53
C THR A 78 -26.48 4.41 -7.77
N ALA A 79 -25.55 4.44 -8.71
CA ALA A 79 -25.61 3.63 -9.94
C ALA A 79 -25.69 2.11 -9.63
N ARG A 80 -24.99 1.68 -8.60
CA ARG A 80 -24.96 0.27 -8.15
C ARG A 80 -26.13 -0.09 -7.22
N LYS A 81 -27.01 0.84 -6.92
CA LYS A 81 -28.09 0.67 -5.93
C LYS A 81 -27.57 0.13 -4.58
N ALA A 82 -26.39 0.59 -4.17
CA ALA A 82 -25.75 0.16 -2.95
C ALA A 82 -26.59 0.59 -1.75
N LYS A 83 -26.68 -0.29 -0.76
CA LYS A 83 -27.37 0.04 0.50
C LYS A 83 -26.45 0.81 1.42
N GLY A 84 -26.98 1.83 2.07
CA GLY A 84 -26.27 2.63 3.06
C GLY A 84 -26.04 4.07 2.59
N ASP A 85 -25.46 4.85 3.47
CA ASP A 85 -25.16 6.27 3.24
C ASP A 85 -23.76 6.39 2.60
N PRO A 86 -23.67 6.90 1.35
CA PRO A 86 -22.38 7.07 0.68
C PRO A 86 -21.43 7.99 1.44
N ALA A 87 -21.92 9.08 2.02
CA ALA A 87 -21.08 10.03 2.75
C ALA A 87 -20.47 9.39 4.01
N LYS A 88 -21.24 8.59 4.74
CA LYS A 88 -20.70 7.87 5.91
C LYS A 88 -19.70 6.80 5.53
N SER A 89 -19.88 6.14 4.39
CA SER A 89 -18.92 5.14 3.92
C SER A 89 -17.63 5.81 3.44
N PHE A 90 -17.73 6.93 2.75
CA PHE A 90 -16.62 7.74 2.30
C PHE A 90 -15.77 8.25 3.47
N ALA A 91 -16.40 8.92 4.43
CA ALA A 91 -15.72 9.49 5.61
C ALA A 91 -14.97 8.47 6.50
N ARG A 92 -15.19 7.18 6.31
CA ARG A 92 -14.41 6.13 6.99
C ARG A 92 -13.09 5.84 6.30
N ILE A 93 -12.99 6.18 5.02
CA ILE A 93 -11.81 5.94 4.18
C ILE A 93 -10.98 7.21 4.11
N ASP A 94 -11.62 8.34 3.86
CA ASP A 94 -11.05 9.70 3.88
C ASP A 94 -10.58 10.04 5.32
N ALA A 95 -9.33 9.71 5.60
CA ALA A 95 -8.75 9.83 6.94
C ALA A 95 -8.26 11.26 7.23
N ASN A 96 -7.76 11.93 6.20
CA ASN A 96 -7.25 13.31 6.29
C ASN A 96 -8.36 14.36 6.14
N LYS A 97 -9.55 13.94 5.68
CA LYS A 97 -10.75 14.78 5.46
C LYS A 97 -10.55 15.89 4.44
N ASP A 98 -9.78 15.61 3.39
CA ASP A 98 -9.59 16.54 2.28
C ASP A 98 -10.70 16.46 1.22
N GLY A 99 -11.65 15.53 1.39
CA GLY A 99 -12.77 15.33 0.47
C GLY A 99 -12.47 14.42 -0.71
N PHE A 100 -11.30 13.81 -0.71
CA PHE A 100 -10.85 12.82 -1.67
C PHE A 100 -10.38 11.56 -0.95
N VAL A 101 -10.43 10.45 -1.61
CA VAL A 101 -9.79 9.21 -1.14
C VAL A 101 -8.72 8.83 -2.14
N ASP A 102 -7.48 8.86 -1.69
CA ASP A 102 -6.34 8.40 -2.46
C ASP A 102 -6.03 6.91 -2.18
N LYS A 103 -5.07 6.37 -2.96
CA LYS A 103 -4.66 4.98 -2.80
C LYS A 103 -4.12 4.68 -1.40
N GLY A 104 -3.35 5.57 -0.80
CA GLY A 104 -2.75 5.36 0.53
C GLY A 104 -3.80 5.26 1.63
N GLU A 105 -4.83 6.08 1.59
CA GLU A 105 -5.95 6.04 2.52
C GLU A 105 -6.79 4.77 2.35
N LEU A 106 -7.05 4.41 1.08
CA LEU A 106 -7.76 3.18 0.76
C LEU A 106 -7.00 1.95 1.27
N ASP A 107 -5.69 1.85 1.01
CA ASP A 107 -4.84 0.75 1.46
C ASP A 107 -4.83 0.66 3.00
N ALA A 108 -4.63 1.79 3.69
CA ALA A 108 -4.66 1.84 5.15
C ALA A 108 -6.02 1.40 5.72
N PHE A 109 -7.11 1.79 5.10
CA PHE A 109 -8.46 1.34 5.48
C PHE A 109 -8.66 -0.16 5.23
N LEU A 110 -8.21 -0.66 4.08
CA LEU A 110 -8.32 -2.07 3.70
C LEU A 110 -7.47 -2.97 4.59
N ALA A 111 -6.25 -2.56 4.94
CA ALA A 111 -5.39 -3.27 5.89
C ALA A 111 -6.05 -3.40 7.27
N LYS A 112 -6.61 -2.32 7.80
CA LYS A 112 -7.38 -2.34 9.06
C LYS A 112 -8.60 -3.27 8.97
N ARG A 113 -9.26 -3.28 7.81
CA ARG A 113 -10.42 -4.16 7.58
C ARG A 113 -10.00 -5.61 7.48
N PHE A 114 -8.91 -5.90 6.78
CA PHE A 114 -8.33 -7.23 6.67
C PHE A 114 -7.99 -7.79 8.05
N ALA A 115 -7.26 -7.05 8.88
CA ALA A 115 -6.88 -7.45 10.24
C ALA A 115 -8.10 -7.75 11.14
N LYS A 116 -9.26 -7.13 10.89
CA LYS A 116 -10.50 -7.44 11.63
C LYS A 116 -11.19 -8.72 11.13
N LEU A 117 -10.93 -9.11 9.91
CA LEU A 117 -11.49 -10.31 9.29
C LEU A 117 -10.61 -11.53 9.56
N ASP A 118 -9.31 -11.34 9.52
CA ASP A 118 -8.27 -12.32 9.87
C ASP A 118 -8.27 -12.53 11.40
N LYS A 119 -9.14 -13.42 11.86
CA LYS A 119 -9.34 -13.67 13.29
C LYS A 119 -8.25 -14.55 13.88
N ASN A 120 -7.69 -15.41 13.05
CA ASN A 120 -6.63 -16.34 13.45
C ASN A 120 -5.23 -15.73 13.33
N GLY A 121 -5.08 -14.57 12.67
CA GLY A 121 -3.82 -13.84 12.52
C GLY A 121 -2.81 -14.52 11.60
N ASP A 122 -3.27 -15.38 10.68
CA ASP A 122 -2.38 -16.14 9.80
C ASP A 122 -2.00 -15.41 8.51
N GLY A 123 -2.51 -14.19 8.32
CA GLY A 123 -2.24 -13.33 7.15
C GLY A 123 -3.03 -13.72 5.90
N VAL A 124 -4.01 -14.62 6.02
CA VAL A 124 -4.81 -15.11 4.90
C VAL A 124 -6.27 -15.24 5.32
N LEU A 125 -7.18 -14.60 4.62
CA LEU A 125 -8.60 -14.83 4.88
C LEU A 125 -9.06 -16.19 4.35
N GLY A 126 -9.36 -17.08 5.26
CA GLY A 126 -10.00 -18.36 4.99
C GLY A 126 -11.42 -18.21 4.43
N ALA A 127 -12.07 -19.30 4.12
CA ALA A 127 -13.44 -19.26 3.61
C ALA A 127 -14.43 -18.75 4.67
N ASP A 128 -14.21 -19.05 5.93
CA ASP A 128 -15.00 -18.66 7.09
C ASP A 128 -14.80 -17.18 7.49
N GLU A 129 -13.66 -16.60 7.14
CA GLU A 129 -13.31 -15.20 7.43
C GLU A 129 -13.75 -14.21 6.35
N ARG A 130 -14.14 -14.72 5.18
CA ARG A 130 -14.59 -13.87 4.05
C ARG A 130 -16.01 -13.39 4.26
N PRO A 131 -16.28 -12.08 4.14
CA PRO A 131 -17.63 -11.56 4.18
C PRO A 131 -18.47 -12.16 3.05
N GLY A 132 -19.61 -12.75 3.40
CA GLY A 132 -20.53 -13.34 2.43
C GLY A 132 -20.41 -14.85 2.22
N HIS A 133 -19.36 -15.49 2.72
CA HIS A 133 -19.37 -16.93 2.86
C HIS A 133 -20.14 -17.30 4.14
N LYS A 134 -21.36 -17.72 3.98
CA LYS A 134 -22.04 -18.50 5.02
C LYS A 134 -21.33 -19.85 5.02
N THR A 135 -20.57 -20.15 6.06
CA THR A 135 -20.13 -21.51 6.34
C THR A 135 -21.39 -22.37 6.38
N ALA A 136 -21.54 -23.27 5.42
CA ALA A 136 -22.49 -24.35 5.58
C ALA A 136 -22.08 -25.07 6.88
N PRO A 137 -23.03 -25.38 7.79
CA PRO A 137 -22.68 -26.14 8.97
C PRO A 137 -22.03 -27.44 8.51
N ASN A 138 -20.84 -27.73 9.05
CA ASN A 138 -20.20 -29.01 8.87
C ASN A 138 -21.24 -30.08 9.18
N GLN A 139 -21.64 -30.83 8.18
CA GLN A 139 -22.34 -32.08 8.41
C GLN A 139 -21.26 -33.07 8.86
N GLU A 140 -21.07 -33.12 10.17
CA GLU A 140 -20.45 -34.29 10.78
C GLU A 140 -21.34 -35.50 10.47
N GLN A 141 -20.80 -36.39 9.63
CA GLN A 141 -21.25 -37.77 9.56
C GLN A 141 -20.19 -38.67 10.16
#